data_fd1e0944e4fe37a0f58fa6923200d336
#
_entry.id   fd1e0944e4fe37a0f58fa6923200d336
#
_cell.length_a   1.000
_cell.length_b   1.000
_cell.length_c   1.000
_cell.angle_alpha   90.00
_cell.angle_beta   90.00
_cell.angle_gamma   90.00
#
_symmetry.space_group_name_H-M   'P 1'
#
loop_
_entity.id
_entity.type
_entity.pdbx_description
1 polymer ?
#
loop_
_entity_poly.entity_id
_entity_poly.type
_entity_poly.pdbx_seq_one_letter_code
_entity_poly.pdbx_strand_id
1 'polypeptide(L)'
;MANELGTLHNVAYFVGALASASEKNLGKGSLSICSLAGKKFGSEATEASGKTNDPIQAIGILREALAKRGIVWEFEPFQGENDDVIIEEKGKKKIRLVFHTCMVRNALFRYSHEQKQSLCYMAHGVFAGAMEKVMNNTKATLEIVHAGPNACLKELILEGKNEN
;
A
#
# COMPACT_ATOMS: atom_id res chain seq x y z
N MET A 1 19.41 20.92 -8.38
CA MET A 1 18.64 20.82 -7.11
C MET A 1 17.35 21.66 -7.10
N ALA A 2 17.36 23.00 -7.26
CA ALA A 2 16.10 23.78 -7.26
C ALA A 2 15.13 23.42 -8.40
N ASN A 3 15.64 23.08 -9.58
CA ASN A 3 14.82 22.70 -10.74
C ASN A 3 14.18 21.31 -10.59
N GLU A 4 14.87 20.36 -9.97
CA GLU A 4 14.36 19.01 -9.73
C GLU A 4 13.25 18.98 -8.67
N LEU A 5 13.39 19.75 -7.59
CA LEU A 5 12.35 19.93 -6.59
C LEU A 5 11.08 20.58 -7.17
N GLY A 6 11.25 21.56 -8.07
CA GLY A 6 10.14 22.18 -8.79
C GLY A 6 9.41 21.17 -9.69
N THR A 7 10.14 20.32 -10.39
CA THR A 7 9.58 19.27 -11.24
C THR A 7 8.80 18.24 -10.44
N LEU A 8 9.35 17.75 -9.32
CA LEU A 8 8.66 16.81 -8.44
C LEU A 8 7.36 17.40 -7.85
N HIS A 9 7.38 18.66 -7.45
CA HIS A 9 6.17 19.37 -7.00
C HIS A 9 5.09 19.43 -8.09
N ASN A 10 5.48 19.78 -9.31
CA ASN A 10 4.54 19.87 -10.43
C ASN A 10 3.93 18.50 -10.77
N VAL A 11 4.73 17.44 -10.77
CA VAL A 11 4.23 16.07 -10.99
C VAL A 11 3.27 15.66 -9.89
N ALA A 12 3.59 15.90 -8.63
CA ALA A 12 2.71 15.56 -7.51
C ALA A 12 1.39 16.35 -7.57
N TYR A 13 1.42 17.62 -7.93
CA TYR A 13 0.23 18.44 -8.14
C TYR A 13 -0.63 17.88 -9.29
N PHE A 14 -0.01 17.54 -10.42
CA PHE A 14 -0.71 16.95 -11.57
C PHE A 14 -1.38 15.63 -11.21
N VAL A 15 -0.66 14.75 -10.51
CA VAL A 15 -1.21 13.47 -10.04
C VAL A 15 -2.38 13.67 -9.08
N GLY A 16 -2.26 14.61 -8.14
CA GLY A 16 -3.34 14.96 -7.21
C GLY A 16 -4.57 15.51 -7.93
N ALA A 17 -4.39 16.41 -8.90
CA ALA A 17 -5.48 16.95 -9.71
C ALA A 17 -6.18 15.87 -10.55
N LEU A 18 -5.41 14.97 -11.17
CA LEU A 18 -5.95 13.85 -11.94
C LEU A 18 -6.76 12.89 -11.06
N ALA A 19 -6.24 12.56 -9.87
CA ALA A 19 -6.92 11.71 -8.90
C ALA A 19 -8.25 12.34 -8.46
N SER A 20 -8.24 13.62 -8.08
CA SER A 20 -9.44 14.36 -7.68
C SER A 20 -10.48 14.45 -8.81
N ALA A 21 -10.05 14.73 -10.04
CA ALA A 21 -10.94 14.75 -11.20
C ALA A 21 -11.55 13.36 -11.48
N SER A 22 -10.76 12.30 -11.36
CA SER A 22 -11.23 10.92 -11.53
C SER A 22 -12.26 10.54 -10.47
N GLU A 23 -12.05 10.91 -9.22
CA GLU A 23 -12.98 10.67 -8.12
C GLU A 23 -14.31 11.39 -8.33
N LYS A 24 -14.25 12.65 -8.77
CA LYS A 24 -15.44 13.45 -9.03
C LYS A 24 -16.28 12.89 -10.18
N ASN A 25 -15.65 12.36 -11.23
CA ASN A 25 -16.35 11.89 -12.42
C ASN A 25 -16.74 10.40 -12.37
N LEU A 26 -15.92 9.55 -11.74
CA LEU A 26 -16.08 8.10 -11.71
C LEU A 26 -16.57 7.57 -10.34
N GLY A 27 -16.56 8.41 -9.31
CA GLY A 27 -16.93 8.00 -7.96
C GLY A 27 -16.12 6.77 -7.49
N LYS A 28 -16.80 5.74 -6.99
CA LYS A 28 -16.17 4.50 -6.52
C LYS A 28 -15.38 3.75 -7.60
N GLY A 29 -15.67 3.97 -8.87
CA GLY A 29 -14.93 3.38 -9.99
C GLY A 29 -13.46 3.80 -10.00
N SER A 30 -13.16 5.05 -9.62
CA SER A 30 -11.78 5.55 -9.52
C SER A 30 -10.95 4.76 -8.51
N LEU A 31 -11.55 4.38 -7.37
CA LEU A 31 -10.90 3.60 -6.33
C LEU A 31 -10.47 2.22 -6.84
N SER A 32 -11.36 1.56 -7.59
CA SER A 32 -11.11 0.25 -8.18
C SER A 32 -10.00 0.31 -9.23
N ILE A 33 -10.04 1.31 -10.12
CA ILE A 33 -9.01 1.51 -11.15
C ILE A 33 -7.65 1.75 -10.51
N CYS A 34 -7.57 2.62 -9.51
CA CYS A 34 -6.33 2.91 -8.80
C CYS A 34 -5.81 1.69 -8.04
N SER A 35 -6.69 0.92 -7.40
CA SER A 35 -6.30 -0.33 -6.73
C SER A 35 -5.71 -1.34 -7.71
N LEU A 36 -6.34 -1.54 -8.88
CA LEU A 36 -5.83 -2.45 -9.92
C LEU A 36 -4.49 -1.98 -10.50
N ALA A 37 -4.34 -0.69 -10.78
CA ALA A 37 -3.08 -0.12 -11.25
C ALA A 37 -1.97 -0.30 -10.21
N GLY A 38 -2.27 -0.04 -8.94
CA GLY A 38 -1.35 -0.29 -7.85
C GLY A 38 -0.96 -1.76 -7.72
N LYS A 39 -1.92 -2.68 -7.84
CA LYS A 39 -1.69 -4.12 -7.76
C LYS A 39 -0.74 -4.61 -8.85
N LYS A 40 -0.94 -4.15 -10.08
CA LYS A 40 -0.04 -4.43 -11.20
C LYS A 40 1.37 -3.92 -10.90
N PHE A 41 1.50 -2.66 -10.50
CA PHE A 41 2.79 -2.07 -10.17
C PHE A 41 3.52 -2.81 -9.04
N GLY A 42 2.83 -3.15 -7.96
CA GLY A 42 3.40 -3.90 -6.84
C GLY A 42 3.90 -5.29 -7.24
N SER A 43 3.13 -6.01 -8.06
CA SER A 43 3.52 -7.30 -8.62
C SER A 43 4.77 -7.18 -9.48
N GLU A 44 4.84 -6.19 -10.38
CA GLU A 44 6.01 -5.94 -11.24
C GLU A 44 7.25 -5.52 -10.42
N ALA A 45 7.05 -4.74 -9.36
CA ALA A 45 8.14 -4.30 -8.49
C ALA A 45 8.82 -5.46 -7.76
N THR A 46 8.07 -6.52 -7.45
CA THR A 46 8.56 -7.71 -6.73
C THR A 46 8.80 -8.92 -7.62
N GLU A 47 8.74 -8.78 -8.96
CA GLU A 47 8.83 -9.92 -9.88
C GLU A 47 10.14 -10.71 -9.77
N ALA A 48 11.27 -10.02 -9.58
CA ALA A 48 12.58 -10.62 -9.39
C ALA A 48 12.91 -10.97 -7.93
N SER A 49 11.95 -10.80 -7.02
CA SER A 49 12.16 -11.08 -5.59
C SER A 49 11.98 -12.56 -5.27
N GLY A 50 12.64 -13.01 -4.21
CA GLY A 50 12.42 -14.36 -3.66
C GLY A 50 10.99 -14.56 -3.18
N LYS A 51 10.59 -15.83 -3.06
CA LYS A 51 9.27 -16.22 -2.52
C LYS A 51 9.40 -16.77 -1.11
N THR A 52 8.36 -16.58 -0.32
CA THR A 52 8.27 -17.12 1.05
C THR A 52 6.82 -17.40 1.43
N ASN A 53 6.64 -18.28 2.42
CA ASN A 53 5.34 -18.52 3.05
C ASN A 53 5.22 -17.80 4.41
N ASP A 54 6.30 -17.14 4.86
CA ASP A 54 6.31 -16.34 6.08
C ASP A 54 5.87 -14.90 5.75
N PRO A 55 4.73 -14.44 6.31
CA PRO A 55 4.22 -13.10 6.08
C PRO A 55 5.18 -11.98 6.51
N ILE A 56 5.91 -12.16 7.59
CA ILE A 56 6.84 -11.14 8.09
C ILE A 56 8.04 -11.01 7.16
N GLN A 57 8.58 -12.13 6.71
CA GLN A 57 9.63 -12.14 5.71
C GLN A 57 9.15 -11.53 4.39
N ALA A 58 7.90 -11.83 3.96
CA ALA A 58 7.31 -11.26 2.75
C ALA A 58 7.20 -9.72 2.83
N ILE A 59 6.80 -9.19 3.98
CA ILE A 59 6.76 -7.75 4.26
C ILE A 59 8.17 -7.12 4.12
N GLY A 60 9.21 -7.78 4.61
CA GLY A 60 10.60 -7.35 4.44
C GLY A 60 11.03 -7.30 2.98
N ILE A 61 10.78 -8.38 2.23
CA ILE A 61 11.08 -8.47 0.79
C ILE A 61 10.36 -7.36 0.00
N LEU A 62 9.08 -7.13 0.29
CA LEU A 62 8.29 -6.06 -0.33
C LEU A 62 8.92 -4.69 -0.08
N ARG A 63 9.28 -4.39 1.17
CA ARG A 63 9.88 -3.10 1.53
C ARG A 63 11.17 -2.84 0.77
N GLU A 64 12.05 -3.85 0.69
CA GLU A 64 13.30 -3.75 -0.05
C GLU A 64 13.08 -3.58 -1.56
N ALA A 65 12.15 -4.33 -2.14
CA ALA A 65 11.84 -4.25 -3.56
C ALA A 65 11.29 -2.88 -3.96
N LEU A 66 10.42 -2.29 -3.13
CA LEU A 66 9.89 -0.95 -3.32
C LEU A 66 10.98 0.12 -3.15
N ALA A 67 11.84 -0.02 -2.15
CA ALA A 67 12.94 0.91 -1.92
C ALA A 67 13.91 0.97 -3.11
N LYS A 68 14.21 -0.17 -3.75
CA LYS A 68 15.00 -0.24 -5.00
C LYS A 68 14.37 0.53 -6.17
N ARG A 69 13.05 0.75 -6.12
CA ARG A 69 12.28 1.56 -7.08
C ARG A 69 12.07 3.00 -6.65
N GLY A 70 12.75 3.44 -5.59
CA GLY A 70 12.62 4.80 -5.05
C GLY A 70 11.38 5.02 -4.20
N ILE A 71 10.61 3.97 -3.87
CA ILE A 71 9.44 4.06 -3.00
C ILE A 71 9.88 3.68 -1.59
N VAL A 72 10.15 4.69 -0.78
CA VAL A 72 10.52 4.49 0.63
C VAL A 72 9.27 4.63 1.48
N TRP A 73 8.80 3.52 2.03
CA TRP A 73 7.74 3.48 3.03
C TRP A 73 8.31 3.00 4.36
N GLU A 74 8.11 3.80 5.38
CA GLU A 74 8.44 3.43 6.74
C GLU A 74 7.19 2.87 7.42
N PHE A 75 7.17 1.57 7.57
CA PHE A 75 6.12 0.85 8.27
C PHE A 75 6.69 -0.33 9.02
N GLU A 76 6.00 -0.69 10.08
CA GLU A 76 6.37 -1.81 10.95
C GLU A 76 5.13 -2.55 11.44
N PRO A 77 5.27 -3.84 11.79
CA PRO A 77 4.19 -4.55 12.46
C PRO A 77 3.85 -3.88 13.80
N PHE A 78 2.56 -3.74 14.06
CA PHE A 78 2.05 -3.23 15.32
C PHE A 78 1.84 -4.41 16.27
N GLN A 79 2.54 -4.41 17.39
CA GLN A 79 2.33 -5.34 18.50
C GLN A 79 1.20 -4.80 19.37
N GLY A 80 0.12 -5.59 19.51
CA GLY A 80 -0.97 -5.30 20.42
C GLY A 80 -0.62 -5.73 21.86
N GLU A 81 -1.59 -5.58 22.77
CA GLU A 81 -1.42 -5.94 24.18
C GLU A 81 -1.06 -7.43 24.42
N ASN A 82 -1.32 -8.30 23.45
CA ASN A 82 -1.07 -9.75 23.55
C ASN A 82 0.22 -10.22 22.83
N ASP A 83 1.12 -9.30 22.42
CA ASP A 83 2.38 -9.58 21.70
C ASP A 83 2.25 -10.35 20.37
N ASP A 84 1.05 -10.75 19.94
CA ASP A 84 0.84 -11.45 18.69
C ASP A 84 0.86 -10.47 17.50
N VAL A 85 1.91 -10.57 16.70
CA VAL A 85 2.03 -9.81 15.43
C VAL A 85 1.08 -10.34 14.37
N ILE A 86 0.82 -11.64 14.37
CA ILE A 86 -0.06 -12.32 13.42
C ILE A 86 -1.27 -12.87 14.17
N ILE A 87 -2.46 -12.40 13.82
CA ILE A 87 -3.73 -12.88 14.37
C ILE A 87 -4.36 -13.82 13.34
N GLU A 88 -4.63 -15.06 13.73
CA GLU A 88 -5.36 -16.01 12.88
C GLU A 88 -6.85 -16.00 13.24
N GLU A 89 -7.68 -15.64 12.28
CA GLU A 89 -9.12 -15.59 12.43
C GLU A 89 -9.83 -16.15 11.18
N LYS A 90 -10.67 -17.18 11.37
CA LYS A 90 -11.49 -17.77 10.28
C LYS A 90 -10.67 -18.16 9.03
N GLY A 91 -9.49 -18.74 9.23
CA GLY A 91 -8.60 -19.15 8.14
C GLY A 91 -7.86 -18.03 7.43
N LYS A 92 -7.92 -16.81 7.97
CA LYS A 92 -7.19 -15.64 7.50
C LYS A 92 -6.10 -15.27 8.50
N LYS A 93 -4.97 -14.80 7.98
CA LYS A 93 -3.93 -14.17 8.78
C LYS A 93 -4.07 -12.67 8.68
N LYS A 94 -4.14 -11.99 9.81
CA LYS A 94 -4.23 -10.54 9.93
C LYS A 94 -2.98 -9.99 10.58
N ILE A 95 -2.41 -8.96 10.00
CA ILE A 95 -1.23 -8.26 10.53
C ILE A 95 -1.53 -6.78 10.54
N ARG A 96 -1.45 -6.15 11.70
CA ARG A 96 -1.55 -4.70 11.80
C ARG A 96 -0.20 -4.07 11.51
N LEU A 97 -0.21 -3.01 10.72
CA LEU A 97 0.98 -2.28 10.29
C LEU A 97 0.78 -0.79 10.59
N VAL A 98 1.76 -0.19 11.25
CA VAL A 98 1.82 1.27 11.42
C VAL A 98 2.68 1.84 10.31
N PHE A 99 2.12 2.75 9.53
CA PHE A 99 2.81 3.50 8.49
C PHE A 99 3.18 4.88 9.03
N HIS A 100 4.43 5.11 9.36
CA HIS A 100 4.95 6.39 9.87
C HIS A 100 5.16 7.37 8.73
N THR A 101 5.80 6.94 7.65
CA THR A 101 6.01 7.74 6.44
C THR A 101 5.24 7.15 5.27
N CYS A 102 4.36 7.95 4.68
CA CYS A 102 3.59 7.57 3.51
C CYS A 102 3.70 8.65 2.45
N MET A 103 4.27 8.30 1.29
CA MET A 103 4.40 9.22 0.16
C MET A 103 3.06 9.83 -0.26
N VAL A 104 1.98 9.04 -0.20
CA VAL A 104 0.63 9.50 -0.53
C VAL A 104 0.18 10.56 0.47
N ARG A 105 0.35 10.34 1.77
CA ARG A 105 -0.03 11.30 2.81
C ARG A 105 0.73 12.62 2.66
N ASN A 106 2.03 12.58 2.39
CA ASN A 106 2.82 13.76 2.18
C ASN A 106 2.34 14.57 0.95
N ALA A 107 1.92 13.89 -0.11
CA ALA A 107 1.31 14.52 -1.28
C ALA A 107 -0.08 15.07 -0.96
N LEU A 108 -0.92 14.33 -0.20
CA LEU A 108 -2.27 14.72 0.16
C LEU A 108 -2.31 16.04 0.94
N PHE A 109 -1.48 16.20 1.96
CA PHE A 109 -1.45 17.41 2.77
C PHE A 109 -1.00 18.66 1.98
N ARG A 110 -0.12 18.47 1.01
CA ARG A 110 0.38 19.60 0.20
C ARG A 110 -0.60 20.03 -0.89
N TYR A 111 -1.44 19.12 -1.38
CA TYR A 111 -2.27 19.33 -2.58
C TYR A 111 -3.76 19.16 -2.31
N SER A 112 -4.19 19.25 -1.05
CA SER A 112 -5.59 19.20 -0.63
C SER A 112 -6.33 17.94 -1.10
N HIS A 113 -5.62 16.82 -1.27
CA HIS A 113 -6.24 15.56 -1.58
C HIS A 113 -6.66 14.84 -0.28
N GLU A 114 -7.87 14.30 -0.24
CA GLU A 114 -8.39 13.65 0.95
C GLU A 114 -7.77 12.26 1.17
N GLN A 115 -7.61 11.89 2.45
CA GLN A 115 -7.24 10.52 2.80
C GLN A 115 -8.39 9.55 2.47
N LYS A 116 -8.05 8.27 2.33
CA LYS A 116 -8.99 7.18 2.01
C LYS A 116 -9.62 7.26 0.61
N GLN A 117 -9.05 8.06 -0.28
CA GLN A 117 -9.46 8.19 -1.67
C GLN A 117 -8.53 7.41 -2.63
N SER A 118 -8.65 7.65 -3.93
CA SER A 118 -8.03 6.85 -4.99
C SER A 118 -6.53 6.61 -4.84
N LEU A 119 -5.74 7.61 -4.40
CA LEU A 119 -4.30 7.45 -4.19
C LEU A 119 -3.99 6.50 -3.02
N CYS A 120 -4.81 6.51 -1.95
CA CYS A 120 -4.67 5.52 -0.88
C CYS A 120 -4.98 4.12 -1.39
N TYR A 121 -6.01 3.95 -2.22
CA TYR A 121 -6.35 2.66 -2.84
C TYR A 121 -5.27 2.18 -3.82
N MET A 122 -4.62 3.08 -4.54
CA MET A 122 -3.45 2.74 -5.34
C MET A 122 -2.32 2.19 -4.46
N ALA A 123 -2.01 2.86 -3.36
CA ALA A 123 -1.01 2.39 -2.40
C ALA A 123 -1.36 1.02 -1.78
N HIS A 124 -2.65 0.79 -1.46
CA HIS A 124 -3.12 -0.53 -1.00
C HIS A 124 -2.95 -1.59 -2.08
N GLY A 125 -3.25 -1.25 -3.32
CA GLY A 125 -3.02 -2.13 -4.47
C GLY A 125 -1.54 -2.51 -4.61
N VAL A 126 -0.62 -1.54 -4.53
CA VAL A 126 0.83 -1.80 -4.59
C VAL A 126 1.23 -2.83 -3.54
N PHE A 127 0.78 -2.64 -2.31
CA PHE A 127 1.08 -3.56 -1.21
C PHE A 127 0.50 -4.95 -1.46
N ALA A 128 -0.76 -5.03 -1.84
CA ALA A 128 -1.44 -6.29 -2.11
C ALA A 128 -0.80 -7.05 -3.27
N GLY A 129 -0.52 -6.39 -4.39
CA GLY A 129 0.11 -7.01 -5.56
C GLY A 129 1.51 -7.54 -5.27
N ALA A 130 2.30 -6.80 -4.50
CA ALA A 130 3.63 -7.23 -4.09
C ALA A 130 3.55 -8.45 -3.14
N MET A 131 2.67 -8.43 -2.14
CA MET A 131 2.48 -9.56 -1.23
C MET A 131 2.01 -10.82 -1.95
N GLU A 132 1.05 -10.71 -2.86
CA GLU A 132 0.55 -11.84 -3.66
C GLU A 132 1.62 -12.43 -4.59
N LYS A 133 2.59 -11.61 -5.03
CA LYS A 133 3.69 -12.06 -5.88
C LYS A 133 4.77 -12.80 -5.08
N VAL A 134 5.08 -12.29 -3.88
CA VAL A 134 6.10 -12.84 -2.99
C VAL A 134 5.59 -14.07 -2.22
N MET A 135 4.31 -14.09 -1.84
CA MET A 135 3.70 -15.22 -1.14
C MET A 135 2.99 -16.18 -2.10
N ASN A 136 3.28 -17.47 -1.96
CA ASN A 136 2.62 -18.48 -2.77
C ASN A 136 1.15 -18.65 -2.35
N ASN A 137 0.27 -18.88 -3.34
CA ASN A 137 -1.15 -19.19 -3.15
C ASN A 137 -1.88 -18.30 -2.13
N THR A 138 -1.50 -17.02 -2.09
CA THR A 138 -2.05 -16.08 -1.13
C THR A 138 -2.75 -14.94 -1.87
N LYS A 139 -3.93 -14.56 -1.40
CA LYS A 139 -4.62 -13.32 -1.72
C LYS A 139 -4.33 -12.34 -0.60
N ALA A 140 -3.94 -11.12 -0.94
CA ALA A 140 -3.62 -10.07 0.02
C ALA A 140 -4.57 -8.87 -0.15
N THR A 141 -4.99 -8.30 0.97
CA THR A 141 -5.76 -7.05 1.02
C THR A 141 -5.17 -6.19 2.12
N LEU A 142 -5.02 -4.89 1.85
CA LEU A 142 -4.60 -3.91 2.84
C LEU A 142 -5.75 -2.93 3.09
N GLU A 143 -6.17 -2.80 4.34
CA GLU A 143 -7.28 -1.94 4.74
C GLU A 143 -6.84 -0.87 5.73
N ILE A 144 -7.51 0.28 5.74
CA ILE A 144 -7.25 1.34 6.71
C ILE A 144 -8.08 1.07 7.96
N VAL A 145 -7.41 0.86 9.09
CA VAL A 145 -8.04 0.82 10.41
C VAL A 145 -8.20 2.25 10.94
N HIS A 146 -7.11 3.02 10.90
CA HIS A 146 -7.11 4.42 11.32
C HIS A 146 -6.18 5.25 10.45
N ALA A 147 -6.65 6.38 9.97
CA ALA A 147 -5.86 7.34 9.21
C ALA A 147 -5.67 8.62 10.05
N GLY A 148 -4.46 8.81 10.54
CA GLY A 148 -4.10 9.98 11.34
C GLY A 148 -3.18 10.94 10.57
N PRO A 149 -2.95 12.14 11.11
CA PRO A 149 -2.07 13.13 10.50
C PRO A 149 -0.60 12.69 10.47
N ASN A 150 -0.16 11.96 11.50
CA ASN A 150 1.24 11.57 11.67
C ASN A 150 1.52 10.11 11.29
N ALA A 151 0.53 9.22 11.43
CA ALA A 151 0.65 7.80 11.10
C ALA A 151 -0.69 7.25 10.61
N CYS A 152 -0.63 6.12 9.89
CA CYS A 152 -1.80 5.33 9.52
C CYS A 152 -1.65 3.93 10.08
N LEU A 153 -2.66 3.45 10.77
CA LEU A 153 -2.79 2.04 11.14
C LEU A 153 -3.55 1.33 10.03
N LYS A 154 -2.97 0.29 9.48
CA LYS A 154 -3.57 -0.53 8.44
C LYS A 154 -3.57 -2.00 8.86
N GLU A 155 -4.50 -2.76 8.33
CA GLU A 155 -4.58 -4.21 8.54
C GLU A 155 -4.32 -4.92 7.22
N LEU A 156 -3.28 -5.74 7.18
CA LEU A 156 -2.97 -6.65 6.10
C LEU A 156 -3.73 -7.95 6.37
N ILE A 157 -4.58 -8.34 5.44
CA ILE A 157 -5.36 -9.58 5.48
C ILE A 157 -4.81 -10.51 4.41
N LEU A 158 -4.42 -11.70 4.82
CA LEU A 158 -3.88 -12.75 3.95
C LEU A 158 -4.83 -13.96 3.98
N GLU A 159 -5.25 -14.38 2.80
CA GLU A 159 -6.14 -15.54 2.61
C GLU A 159 -5.49 -16.53 1.65
N GLY A 160 -5.56 -17.81 1.95
CA GLY A 160 -5.18 -18.85 0.99
C GLY A 160 -6.08 -18.77 -0.25
N LYS A 161 -5.50 -18.83 -1.45
CA LYS A 161 -6.30 -19.01 -2.66
C LYS A 161 -6.83 -20.44 -2.65
N ASN A 162 -8.16 -20.59 -2.70
CA ASN A 162 -8.75 -21.91 -2.94
C ASN A 162 -8.28 -22.36 -4.33
N GLU A 163 -7.64 -23.53 -4.39
CA GLU A 163 -7.40 -24.22 -5.66
C GLU A 163 -8.78 -24.70 -6.16
N ASN A 164 -9.31 -24.01 -7.16
CA ASN A 164 -10.44 -24.47 -7.96
C ASN A 164 -9.91 -25.24 -9.15
#